data_a16643b23834ddc73d9cc753e0558bf0
#
_entry.id   a16643b23834ddc73d9cc753e0558bf0
#
_cell.length_a   1.000
_cell.length_b   1.000
_cell.length_c   1.000
_cell.angle_alpha   90.00
_cell.angle_beta   90.00
_cell.angle_gamma   90.00
#
_symmetry.space_group_name_H-M   'P 1'
#
loop_
_entity.id
_entity.type
_entity.pdbx_description
1 polymer ?
#
loop_
_entity_poly.entity_id
_entity_poly.type
_entity_poly.pdbx_seq_one_letter_code
_entity_poly.pdbx_strand_id
1 'polypeptide(L)'
;MKSLLVSSIAFLLISSARQSRGQDFKGAIDSCTKEFDMDMDIVISLKYGDFSERDPLIECFTECLMKRSGFMYDDYTYNKTLIIGFAGNYLEPDGAQNVYDNCAGKFGTTVCVTGFEMYQCIHETAVSEWVDSNF
;
A
#
# COMPACT_ATOMS: atom_id res chain seq x y z
N MET A 1 -1.35 -39.88 11.42
CA MET A 1 -1.34 -39.77 9.94
C MET A 1 -2.41 -38.80 9.45
N LYS A 2 -3.66 -38.94 9.86
CA LYS A 2 -4.74 -38.01 9.45
C LYS A 2 -4.50 -36.56 9.86
N SER A 3 -3.94 -36.35 11.06
CA SER A 3 -3.64 -34.99 11.55
C SER A 3 -2.53 -34.30 10.76
N LEU A 4 -1.54 -35.04 10.28
CA LEU A 4 -0.44 -34.49 9.47
C LEU A 4 -0.93 -34.07 8.08
N LEU A 5 -1.81 -34.84 7.46
CA LEU A 5 -2.40 -34.51 6.16
C LEU A 5 -3.29 -33.28 6.24
N VAL A 6 -4.12 -33.18 7.28
CA VAL A 6 -4.99 -32.02 7.50
C VAL A 6 -4.13 -30.78 7.76
N SER A 7 -3.07 -30.90 8.54
CA SER A 7 -2.13 -29.81 8.82
C SER A 7 -1.45 -29.31 7.55
N SER A 8 -1.01 -30.22 6.68
CA SER A 8 -0.37 -29.86 5.40
C SER A 8 -1.33 -29.15 4.46
N ILE A 9 -2.57 -29.62 4.37
CA ILE A 9 -3.60 -29.00 3.53
C ILE A 9 -3.93 -27.59 4.05
N ALA A 10 -4.10 -27.44 5.36
CA ALA A 10 -4.38 -26.15 5.98
C ALA A 10 -3.24 -25.15 5.73
N PHE A 11 -1.99 -25.59 5.81
CA PHE A 11 -0.82 -24.76 5.52
C PHE A 11 -0.80 -24.30 4.05
N LEU A 12 -1.07 -25.21 3.12
CA LEU A 12 -1.13 -24.87 1.70
C LEU A 12 -2.24 -23.86 1.39
N LEU A 13 -3.41 -24.02 2.00
CA LEU A 13 -4.53 -23.09 1.83
C LEU A 13 -4.19 -21.69 2.36
N ILE A 14 -3.52 -21.60 3.51
CA ILE A 14 -3.09 -20.35 4.10
C ILE A 14 -2.05 -19.68 3.19
N SER A 15 -1.09 -20.42 2.66
CA SER A 15 -0.09 -19.90 1.73
C SER A 15 -0.72 -19.39 0.44
N SER A 16 -1.68 -20.13 -0.12
CA SER A 16 -2.41 -19.71 -1.31
C SER A 16 -3.23 -18.45 -1.05
N ALA A 17 -3.89 -18.35 0.10
CA ALA A 17 -4.66 -17.17 0.48
C ALA A 17 -3.77 -15.94 0.62
N ARG A 18 -2.55 -16.08 1.15
CA ARG A 18 -1.60 -14.98 1.23
C ARG A 18 -1.14 -14.51 -0.16
N GLN A 19 -0.89 -15.45 -1.06
CA GLN A 19 -0.48 -15.13 -2.43
C GLN A 19 -1.57 -14.43 -3.23
N SER A 20 -2.85 -14.73 -2.95
CA SER A 20 -3.98 -14.14 -3.63
C SER A 20 -4.37 -12.75 -3.10
N ARG A 21 -3.78 -12.29 -1.99
CA ARG A 21 -4.13 -11.01 -1.35
C ARG A 21 -3.44 -9.79 -1.95
N GLY A 22 -2.65 -9.97 -3.00
CA GLY A 22 -1.93 -8.90 -3.65
C GLY A 22 -0.44 -9.18 -3.69
N GLN A 23 0.25 -8.41 -4.47
CA GLN A 23 1.70 -8.47 -4.61
C GLN A 23 2.36 -7.73 -3.46
N ASP A 24 3.66 -8.00 -3.21
CA ASP A 24 4.44 -7.12 -2.36
C ASP A 24 4.59 -5.74 -3.05
N PHE A 25 5.02 -4.76 -2.31
CA PHE A 25 5.08 -3.39 -2.83
C PHE A 25 6.03 -3.27 -4.03
N LYS A 26 7.16 -3.98 -3.98
CA LYS A 26 8.11 -4.01 -5.09
C LYS A 26 7.50 -4.63 -6.34
N GLY A 27 6.80 -5.76 -6.20
CA GLY A 27 6.11 -6.40 -7.31
C GLY A 27 5.01 -5.51 -7.90
N ALA A 28 4.29 -4.78 -7.05
CA ALA A 28 3.29 -3.82 -7.49
C ALA A 28 3.94 -2.68 -8.30
N ILE A 29 5.06 -2.14 -7.85
CA ILE A 29 5.81 -1.10 -8.58
C ILE A 29 6.18 -1.62 -9.96
N ASP A 30 6.79 -2.79 -10.04
CA ASP A 30 7.23 -3.37 -11.31
C ASP A 30 6.07 -3.57 -12.29
N SER A 31 4.97 -4.17 -11.82
CA SER A 31 3.83 -4.46 -12.70
C SER A 31 3.07 -3.20 -13.11
N CYS A 32 2.87 -2.25 -12.19
CA CYS A 32 2.19 -0.99 -12.53
C CYS A 32 3.05 -0.12 -13.44
N THR A 33 4.37 -0.08 -13.25
CA THR A 33 5.29 0.65 -14.11
C THR A 33 5.19 0.16 -15.55
N LYS A 34 5.12 -1.15 -15.76
CA LYS A 34 4.96 -1.75 -17.08
C LYS A 34 3.61 -1.43 -17.69
N GLU A 35 2.55 -1.58 -16.90
CA GLU A 35 1.18 -1.36 -17.39
C GLU A 35 0.94 0.07 -17.85
N PHE A 36 1.48 1.04 -17.11
CA PHE A 36 1.30 2.46 -17.41
C PHE A 36 2.44 3.04 -18.26
N ASP A 37 3.44 2.25 -18.61
CA ASP A 37 4.64 2.73 -19.30
C ASP A 37 5.21 3.99 -18.64
N MET A 38 5.36 3.90 -17.31
CA MET A 38 5.68 5.05 -16.49
C MET A 38 7.17 5.39 -16.55
N ASP A 39 7.46 6.68 -16.62
CA ASP A 39 8.81 7.21 -16.52
C ASP A 39 9.43 6.85 -15.16
N MET A 40 10.62 6.26 -15.18
CA MET A 40 11.30 5.83 -13.96
C MET A 40 11.64 6.99 -13.02
N ASP A 41 11.89 8.18 -13.55
CA ASP A 41 12.14 9.35 -12.70
C ASP A 41 10.92 9.70 -11.85
N ILE A 42 9.72 9.55 -12.40
CA ILE A 42 8.47 9.76 -11.68
C ILE A 42 8.27 8.67 -10.64
N VAL A 43 8.53 7.41 -11.00
CA VAL A 43 8.42 6.27 -10.06
C VAL A 43 9.33 6.49 -8.85
N ILE A 44 10.57 6.90 -9.09
CA ILE A 44 11.55 7.19 -8.03
C ILE A 44 11.07 8.36 -7.16
N SER A 45 10.58 9.44 -7.78
CA SER A 45 10.04 10.59 -7.05
C SER A 45 8.93 10.17 -6.09
N LEU A 46 7.96 9.41 -6.57
CA LEU A 46 6.85 8.90 -5.73
C LEU A 46 7.34 8.00 -4.60
N LYS A 47 8.33 7.17 -4.88
CA LYS A 47 8.92 6.28 -3.87
C LYS A 47 9.54 7.06 -2.71
N TYR A 48 10.17 8.17 -3.01
CA TYR A 48 10.83 9.02 -2.00
C TYR A 48 9.95 10.15 -1.48
N GLY A 49 8.67 10.17 -1.85
CA GLY A 49 7.72 11.13 -1.28
C GLY A 49 7.73 12.50 -1.94
N ASP A 50 8.25 12.60 -3.16
CA ASP A 50 8.14 13.81 -3.97
C ASP A 50 6.85 13.75 -4.78
N PHE A 51 5.85 14.53 -4.38
CA PHE A 51 4.54 14.60 -5.00
C PHE A 51 4.35 15.87 -5.82
N SER A 52 5.44 16.52 -6.22
CA SER A 52 5.40 17.78 -6.96
C SER A 52 4.82 17.64 -8.37
N GLU A 53 4.99 16.48 -9.00
CA GLU A 53 4.38 16.16 -10.29
C GLU A 53 3.11 15.34 -10.05
N ARG A 54 1.99 15.84 -10.62
CA ARG A 54 0.70 15.19 -10.48
C ARG A 54 -0.14 15.44 -11.73
N ASP A 55 -0.61 14.38 -12.35
CA ASP A 55 -1.54 14.39 -13.46
C ASP A 55 -2.41 13.13 -13.42
N PRO A 56 -3.44 12.98 -14.27
CA PRO A 56 -4.32 11.81 -14.25
C PRO A 56 -3.57 10.48 -14.43
N LEU A 57 -2.50 10.44 -15.21
CA LEU A 57 -1.72 9.22 -15.40
C LEU A 57 -1.01 8.83 -14.11
N ILE A 58 -0.38 9.78 -13.44
CA ILE A 58 0.31 9.55 -12.16
C ILE A 58 -0.69 9.13 -11.08
N GLU A 59 -1.86 9.76 -11.05
CA GLU A 59 -2.92 9.39 -10.11
C GLU A 59 -3.39 7.95 -10.31
N CYS A 60 -3.64 7.55 -11.55
CA CYS A 60 -4.05 6.17 -11.85
C CYS A 60 -2.94 5.16 -11.63
N PHE A 61 -1.69 5.53 -11.88
CA PHE A 61 -0.54 4.71 -11.54
C PHE A 61 -0.49 4.45 -10.04
N THR A 62 -0.71 5.47 -9.23
CA THR A 62 -0.70 5.35 -7.77
C THR A 62 -1.85 4.48 -7.27
N GLU A 63 -3.04 4.60 -7.86
CA GLU A 63 -4.16 3.69 -7.58
C GLU A 63 -3.77 2.25 -7.87
N CYS A 64 -3.11 2.01 -9.02
CA CYS A 64 -2.60 0.69 -9.36
C CYS A 64 -1.68 0.14 -8.26
N LEU A 65 -0.76 0.96 -7.77
CA LEU A 65 0.13 0.58 -6.67
C LEU A 65 -0.65 0.18 -5.42
N MET A 66 -1.63 0.97 -5.04
CA MET A 66 -2.41 0.73 -3.84
C MET A 66 -3.22 -0.56 -3.93
N LYS A 67 -3.81 -0.84 -5.08
CA LYS A 67 -4.58 -2.06 -5.29
C LYS A 67 -3.70 -3.30 -5.37
N ARG A 68 -2.65 -3.26 -6.17
CA ARG A 68 -1.79 -4.43 -6.39
C ARG A 68 -0.95 -4.78 -5.18
N SER A 69 -0.60 -3.82 -4.36
CA SER A 69 0.07 -4.07 -3.08
C SER A 69 -0.88 -4.63 -2.02
N GLY A 70 -2.19 -4.56 -2.27
CA GLY A 70 -3.20 -5.02 -1.33
C GLY A 70 -3.63 -4.01 -0.29
N PHE A 71 -3.15 -2.77 -0.36
CA PHE A 71 -3.53 -1.71 0.58
C PHE A 71 -4.97 -1.24 0.37
N MET A 72 -5.47 -1.35 -0.85
CA MET A 72 -6.83 -0.95 -1.21
C MET A 72 -7.52 -2.11 -1.93
N TYR A 73 -8.78 -2.37 -1.57
CA TYR A 73 -9.61 -3.38 -2.22
C TYR A 73 -10.28 -2.82 -3.47
N ASP A 74 -10.84 -3.71 -4.30
CA ASP A 74 -11.54 -3.32 -5.53
C ASP A 74 -12.77 -2.45 -5.27
N ASP A 75 -13.37 -2.52 -4.08
CA ASP A 75 -14.48 -1.67 -3.66
C ASP A 75 -14.03 -0.33 -3.08
N TYR A 76 -12.72 -0.03 -3.17
CA TYR A 76 -12.09 1.21 -2.67
C TYR A 76 -12.10 1.37 -1.16
N THR A 77 -12.34 0.29 -0.41
CA THR A 77 -12.05 0.25 1.02
C THR A 77 -10.58 -0.12 1.24
N TYR A 78 -10.07 0.15 2.44
CA TYR A 78 -8.65 -0.01 2.74
C TYR A 78 -8.40 -1.23 3.62
N ASN A 79 -7.27 -1.88 3.38
CA ASN A 79 -6.81 -3.02 4.18
C ASN A 79 -6.06 -2.52 5.41
N LYS A 80 -6.80 -2.34 6.51
CA LYS A 80 -6.27 -1.82 7.77
C LYS A 80 -5.05 -2.60 8.26
N THR A 81 -5.18 -3.92 8.30
CA THR A 81 -4.13 -4.80 8.82
C THR A 81 -2.83 -4.64 8.01
N LEU A 82 -2.94 -4.59 6.70
CA LEU A 82 -1.77 -4.48 5.83
C LEU A 82 -1.12 -3.10 5.93
N ILE A 83 -1.91 -2.04 5.98
CA ILE A 83 -1.41 -0.67 6.10
C ILE A 83 -0.69 -0.48 7.44
N ILE A 84 -1.29 -0.91 8.54
CA ILE A 84 -0.68 -0.83 9.87
C ILE A 84 0.58 -1.69 9.93
N GLY A 85 0.54 -2.90 9.37
CA GLY A 85 1.70 -3.78 9.30
C GLY A 85 2.86 -3.18 8.51
N PHE A 86 2.57 -2.53 7.40
CA PHE A 86 3.59 -1.84 6.60
C PHE A 86 4.20 -0.66 7.38
N ALA A 87 3.37 0.19 7.96
CA ALA A 87 3.83 1.32 8.76
C ALA A 87 4.62 0.87 9.99
N GLY A 88 4.23 -0.27 10.57
CA GLY A 88 4.89 -0.87 11.74
C GLY A 88 6.32 -1.35 11.49
N ASN A 89 6.75 -1.46 10.22
CA ASN A 89 8.15 -1.73 9.89
C ASN A 89 9.06 -0.54 10.19
N TYR A 90 8.51 0.65 10.31
CA TYR A 90 9.25 1.90 10.48
C TYR A 90 8.88 2.64 11.76
N LEU A 91 7.71 2.37 12.32
CA LEU A 91 7.11 3.14 13.41
C LEU A 91 6.74 2.22 14.58
N GLU A 92 6.65 2.81 15.78
CA GLU A 92 6.05 2.15 16.93
C GLU A 92 4.56 1.88 16.68
N PRO A 93 3.94 0.94 17.41
CA PRO A 93 2.54 0.58 17.17
C PRO A 93 1.57 1.75 17.17
N ASP A 94 1.73 2.70 18.08
CA ASP A 94 0.86 3.88 18.15
C ASP A 94 1.02 4.78 16.92
N GLY A 95 2.25 4.96 16.44
CA GLY A 95 2.52 5.72 15.23
C GLY A 95 1.95 5.05 13.98
N ALA A 96 2.07 3.73 13.89
CA ALA A 96 1.51 2.96 12.78
C ALA A 96 -0.03 3.06 12.75
N GLN A 97 -0.67 2.98 13.92
CA GLN A 97 -2.12 3.15 14.04
C GLN A 97 -2.54 4.56 13.62
N ASN A 98 -1.78 5.58 14.00
CA ASN A 98 -2.05 6.97 13.63
C ASN A 98 -1.99 7.19 12.11
N VAL A 99 -1.07 6.53 11.42
CA VAL A 99 -1.01 6.59 9.95
C VAL A 99 -2.34 6.12 9.36
N TYR A 100 -2.83 4.98 9.79
CA TYR A 100 -4.12 4.48 9.30
C TYR A 100 -5.27 5.41 9.67
N ASP A 101 -5.36 5.84 10.92
CA ASP A 101 -6.46 6.66 11.41
C ASP A 101 -6.54 8.01 10.69
N ASN A 102 -5.39 8.60 10.37
CA ASN A 102 -5.35 9.87 9.65
C ASN A 102 -5.67 9.75 8.16
N CYS A 103 -5.43 8.58 7.57
CA CYS A 103 -5.52 8.40 6.12
C CYS A 103 -6.75 7.65 5.65
N ALA A 104 -7.38 6.83 6.50
CA ALA A 104 -8.48 5.94 6.12
C ALA A 104 -9.73 6.69 5.60
N GLY A 105 -9.88 7.97 5.91
CA GLY A 105 -10.99 8.79 5.42
C GLY A 105 -10.69 9.59 4.16
N LYS A 106 -9.54 9.36 3.53
CA LYS A 106 -9.16 10.10 2.31
C LYS A 106 -9.84 9.50 1.10
N PHE A 107 -10.70 10.29 0.48
CA PHE A 107 -11.38 9.91 -0.75
C PHE A 107 -11.33 11.10 -1.70
N GLY A 108 -10.96 10.87 -2.95
CA GLY A 108 -10.96 11.88 -3.99
C GLY A 108 -12.24 11.83 -4.84
N THR A 109 -12.28 12.69 -5.86
CA THR A 109 -13.41 12.79 -6.77
C THR A 109 -13.48 11.61 -7.75
N THR A 110 -12.36 10.92 -7.97
CA THR A 110 -12.26 9.73 -8.81
C THR A 110 -11.52 8.64 -8.07
N VAL A 111 -11.57 7.41 -8.60
CA VAL A 111 -10.85 6.28 -8.01
C VAL A 111 -9.33 6.48 -8.06
N CYS A 112 -8.83 7.07 -9.16
CA CYS A 112 -7.41 7.37 -9.31
C CYS A 112 -6.96 8.42 -8.30
N VAL A 113 -7.74 9.49 -8.14
CA VAL A 113 -7.47 10.53 -7.13
C VAL A 113 -7.49 9.93 -5.72
N THR A 114 -8.45 9.06 -5.43
CA THR A 114 -8.53 8.38 -4.14
C THR A 114 -7.24 7.60 -3.84
N GLY A 115 -6.75 6.83 -4.80
CA GLY A 115 -5.50 6.07 -4.64
C GLY A 115 -4.30 6.99 -4.40
N PHE A 116 -4.21 8.07 -5.15
CA PHE A 116 -3.12 9.05 -4.99
C PHE A 116 -3.17 9.73 -3.62
N GLU A 117 -4.34 10.22 -3.21
CA GLU A 117 -4.52 10.91 -1.92
C GLU A 117 -4.17 9.99 -0.75
N MET A 118 -4.57 8.73 -0.84
CA MET A 118 -4.24 7.75 0.20
C MET A 118 -2.75 7.47 0.25
N TYR A 119 -2.11 7.24 -0.89
CA TYR A 119 -0.67 7.01 -0.95
C TYR A 119 0.11 8.18 -0.37
N GLN A 120 -0.22 9.40 -0.78
CA GLN A 120 0.41 10.62 -0.29
C GLN A 120 0.23 10.77 1.22
N CYS A 121 -0.99 10.55 1.70
CA CYS A 121 -1.30 10.65 3.13
C CYS A 121 -0.49 9.65 3.95
N ILE A 122 -0.44 8.39 3.53
CA ILE A 122 0.33 7.37 4.24
C ILE A 122 1.80 7.76 4.31
N HIS A 123 2.38 8.19 3.19
CA HIS A 123 3.78 8.58 3.14
C HIS A 123 4.09 9.77 4.04
N GLU A 124 3.34 10.84 3.90
CA GLU A 124 3.57 12.08 4.65
C GLU A 124 3.31 11.91 6.14
N THR A 125 2.26 11.18 6.50
CA THR A 125 1.95 10.91 7.91
C THR A 125 3.01 10.00 8.53
N ALA A 126 3.50 8.99 7.81
CA ALA A 126 4.55 8.12 8.30
C ALA A 126 5.84 8.88 8.57
N VAL A 127 6.23 9.80 7.67
CA VAL A 127 7.42 10.64 7.86
C VAL A 127 7.23 11.54 9.09
N SER A 128 6.08 12.17 9.24
CA SER A 128 5.78 13.02 10.38
C SER A 128 5.85 12.26 11.71
N GLU A 129 5.24 11.08 11.77
CA GLU A 129 5.30 10.22 12.96
C GLU A 129 6.73 9.77 13.29
N TRP A 130 7.52 9.46 12.27
CA TRP A 130 8.91 9.07 12.45
C TRP A 130 9.75 10.22 13.01
N VAL A 131 9.56 11.42 12.48
CA VAL A 131 10.25 12.63 12.96
C VAL A 131 9.88 12.90 14.43
N ASP A 132 8.60 12.87 14.77
CA ASP A 132 8.12 13.11 16.13
C ASP A 132 8.68 12.12 17.14
N SER A 133 8.90 10.86 16.72
CA SER A 133 9.44 9.81 17.59
C SER A 133 10.96 9.85 17.74
N ASN A 134 11.69 10.42 16.77
CA ASN A 134 13.17 10.38 16.73
C ASN A 134 13.83 11.73 17.00
N PHE A 135 13.07 12.79 17.02
CA PHE A 135 13.56 14.15 17.31
C PHE A 135 12.69 14.81 18.38
#